data_87e63cdcc4b2f920c7fb178a0392e8a5
#
_entry.id   87e63cdcc4b2f920c7fb178a0392e8a5
#
_cell.length_a   1.000
_cell.length_b   1.000
_cell.length_c   1.000
_cell.angle_alpha   90.00
_cell.angle_beta   90.00
_cell.angle_gamma   90.00
#
_symmetry.space_group_name_H-M   'P 1'
#
loop_
_entity.id
_entity.type
_entity.pdbx_description
1 polymer ?
#
loop_
_entity_poly.entity_id
_entity_poly.type
_entity_poly.pdbx_seq_one_letter_code
_entity_poly.pdbx_strand_id
1 'polypeptide(L)'
;MANRKATMTDIRVIIREFVRGTSLREMERKLHISRTSLRAYRDRAEASGKAMVDLLKLEDAELNAIMVKGDGHRSRDADRYAFMLENVEEYAQQMKRKYMTYDVLYADYLKTTDNPYGYTQFKAIIQEYEKNHDYKYHNVYEPGREMQFDFAGDNLWIVDKSTGEALQAIVLVCVLPYSMLSYVTALPSAKMEYLFQALSKAVEYFGGVTEISKTDNMRQWIKKTDRYEPTLNEAASQWCLHYGTELDECRSGKPRDKGPAEGLVNQAYRYYYSRICRETFGSYDELNRKLNELNDQYNNRDRNNKPYSRREQFEKEELPYLANSALNVPSGAFSNVPS
;
A
#
# COMPACT_ATOMS: atom_id res chain seq x y z
N MET A 1 5.76 9.87 21.49
CA MET A 1 6.14 9.06 20.31
C MET A 1 6.49 7.67 20.79
N ALA A 2 5.78 6.64 20.36
CA ALA A 2 6.00 5.26 20.78
C ALA A 2 7.39 4.80 20.29
N ASN A 3 8.17 4.17 21.18
CA ASN A 3 9.50 3.63 20.91
C ASN A 3 9.36 2.48 19.89
N ARG A 4 9.51 2.76 18.60
CA ARG A 4 9.55 1.72 17.56
C ARG A 4 10.84 0.90 17.74
N LYS A 5 10.72 -0.41 17.93
CA LYS A 5 11.90 -1.31 17.89
C LYS A 5 12.53 -1.20 16.48
N ALA A 6 13.85 -0.99 16.44
CA ALA A 6 14.58 -0.95 15.16
C ALA A 6 14.56 -2.33 14.50
N THR A 7 14.33 -2.35 13.21
CA THR A 7 14.44 -3.58 12.37
C THR A 7 15.91 -3.93 12.14
N MET A 8 16.20 -5.14 11.64
CA MET A 8 17.60 -5.53 11.28
C MET A 8 18.19 -4.59 10.22
N THR A 9 17.39 -4.14 9.28
CA THR A 9 17.78 -3.12 8.29
C THR A 9 18.16 -1.81 8.98
N ASP A 10 17.37 -1.35 9.96
CA ASP A 10 17.67 -0.15 10.74
C ASP A 10 18.99 -0.31 11.51
N ILE A 11 19.23 -1.47 12.12
CA ILE A 11 20.47 -1.77 12.85
C ILE A 11 21.70 -1.71 11.95
N ARG A 12 21.64 -2.30 10.75
CA ARG A 12 22.74 -2.22 9.77
C ARG A 12 22.99 -0.79 9.30
N VAL A 13 21.94 0.01 9.13
CA VAL A 13 22.07 1.44 8.80
C VAL A 13 22.73 2.21 9.96
N ILE A 14 22.29 1.97 11.20
CA ILE A 14 22.90 2.58 12.39
C ILE A 14 24.41 2.28 12.48
N ILE A 15 24.81 1.01 12.28
CA ILE A 15 26.23 0.62 12.30
C ILE A 15 27.01 1.30 11.17
N ARG A 16 26.46 1.39 9.96
CA ARG A 16 27.11 2.11 8.83
C ARG A 16 27.34 3.59 9.16
N GLU A 17 26.38 4.23 9.79
CA GLU A 17 26.56 5.63 10.21
C GLU A 17 27.61 5.78 11.32
N PHE A 18 27.74 4.82 12.24
CA PHE A 18 28.84 4.79 13.19
C PHE A 18 30.21 4.61 12.52
N VAL A 19 30.31 3.71 11.55
CA VAL A 19 31.55 3.52 10.75
C VAL A 19 31.94 4.79 10.01
N ARG A 20 30.98 5.59 9.55
CA ARG A 20 31.19 6.87 8.87
C ARG A 20 31.59 8.00 9.83
N GLY A 21 31.55 7.77 11.13
CA GLY A 21 31.80 8.80 12.13
C GLY A 21 30.68 9.84 12.25
N THR A 22 29.48 9.54 11.78
CA THR A 22 28.33 10.45 11.87
C THR A 22 27.98 10.73 13.31
N SER A 23 27.78 12.02 13.67
CA SER A 23 27.43 12.40 15.04
C SER A 23 26.06 11.89 15.45
N LEU A 24 25.87 11.56 16.74
CA LEU A 24 24.59 11.10 17.26
C LEU A 24 23.44 12.10 17.02
N ARG A 25 23.75 13.39 16.98
CA ARG A 25 22.77 14.45 16.70
C ARG A 25 22.31 14.43 15.23
N GLU A 26 23.22 14.16 14.33
CA GLU A 26 22.93 14.03 12.91
C GLU A 26 22.19 12.73 12.62
N MET A 27 22.59 11.61 13.26
CA MET A 27 21.89 10.33 13.17
C MET A 27 20.44 10.43 13.68
N GLU A 28 20.20 11.13 14.81
CA GLU A 28 18.84 11.38 15.31
C GLU A 28 17.99 12.08 14.27
N ARG A 29 18.52 13.10 13.62
CA ARG A 29 17.82 13.85 12.58
C ARG A 29 17.56 13.03 11.32
N LYS A 30 18.52 12.21 10.89
CA LYS A 30 18.42 11.38 9.69
C LYS A 30 17.55 10.14 9.88
N LEU A 31 17.68 9.46 11.03
CA LEU A 31 17.08 8.15 11.26
C LEU A 31 15.81 8.22 12.11
N HIS A 32 15.50 9.37 12.69
CA HIS A 32 14.39 9.58 13.63
C HIS A 32 14.42 8.61 14.82
N ILE A 33 15.65 8.25 15.26
CA ILE A 33 15.92 7.40 16.42
C ILE A 33 16.52 8.27 17.52
N SER A 34 16.00 8.14 18.74
CA SER A 34 16.48 8.97 19.87
C SER A 34 17.97 8.76 20.14
N ARG A 35 18.68 9.83 20.54
CA ARG A 35 20.11 9.74 20.92
C ARG A 35 20.38 8.74 22.02
N THR A 36 19.42 8.56 22.94
CA THR A 36 19.51 7.56 24.00
C THR A 36 19.53 6.14 23.41
N SER A 37 18.67 5.84 22.45
CA SER A 37 18.67 4.56 21.75
C SER A 37 19.95 4.37 20.91
N LEU A 38 20.38 5.40 20.20
CA LEU A 38 21.63 5.35 19.42
C LEU A 38 22.85 5.10 20.30
N ARG A 39 22.96 5.75 21.47
CA ARG A 39 24.02 5.46 22.47
C ARG A 39 23.98 3.99 22.91
N ALA A 40 22.81 3.49 23.26
CA ALA A 40 22.65 2.10 23.67
C ALA A 40 23.06 1.10 22.56
N TYR A 41 22.87 1.41 21.29
CA TYR A 41 23.38 0.60 20.19
C TYR A 41 24.90 0.69 20.08
N ARG A 42 25.49 1.87 20.19
CA ARG A 42 26.92 2.07 20.18
C ARG A 42 27.61 1.31 21.31
N ASP A 43 27.12 1.49 22.54
CA ASP A 43 27.70 0.86 23.73
C ASP A 43 27.66 -0.68 23.65
N ARG A 44 26.61 -1.27 23.04
CA ARG A 44 26.55 -2.72 22.78
C ARG A 44 27.52 -3.18 21.72
N ALA A 45 27.66 -2.40 20.66
CA ALA A 45 28.62 -2.69 19.60
C ALA A 45 30.04 -2.67 20.16
N GLU A 46 30.40 -1.67 20.97
CA GLU A 46 31.69 -1.55 21.66
C GLU A 46 31.91 -2.70 22.66
N ALA A 47 30.88 -3.04 23.45
CA ALA A 47 30.94 -4.15 24.42
C ALA A 47 31.14 -5.53 23.77
N SER A 48 30.80 -5.68 22.46
CA SER A 48 31.06 -6.93 21.72
C SER A 48 32.51 -7.21 21.45
N GLY A 49 33.39 -6.23 21.62
CA GLY A 49 34.82 -6.33 21.32
C GLY A 49 35.17 -6.45 19.83
N LYS A 50 34.18 -6.40 18.95
CA LYS A 50 34.36 -6.47 17.47
C LYS A 50 34.46 -5.06 16.88
N ALA A 51 35.26 -4.90 15.84
CA ALA A 51 35.27 -3.64 15.12
C ALA A 51 33.89 -3.38 14.47
N MET A 52 33.44 -2.11 14.41
CA MET A 52 32.14 -1.73 13.82
C MET A 52 31.97 -2.23 12.38
N VAL A 53 33.05 -2.26 11.60
CA VAL A 53 33.06 -2.77 10.21
C VAL A 53 32.82 -4.28 10.17
N ASP A 54 33.31 -5.02 11.14
CA ASP A 54 33.14 -6.48 11.17
C ASP A 54 31.74 -6.88 11.60
N LEU A 55 31.06 -6.06 12.41
CA LEU A 55 29.65 -6.26 12.74
C LEU A 55 28.75 -6.24 11.49
N LEU A 56 29.11 -5.51 10.44
CA LEU A 56 28.34 -5.49 9.18
C LEU A 56 28.44 -6.77 8.37
N LYS A 57 29.45 -7.61 8.63
CA LYS A 57 29.67 -8.89 7.96
C LYS A 57 28.97 -10.06 8.63
N LEU A 58 28.47 -9.86 9.85
CA LEU A 58 27.79 -10.90 10.62
C LEU A 58 26.43 -11.26 10.01
N GLU A 59 26.04 -12.50 10.17
CA GLU A 59 24.68 -12.96 9.88
C GLU A 59 23.68 -12.26 10.79
N ASP A 60 22.41 -12.13 10.33
CA ASP A 60 21.37 -11.38 11.04
C ASP A 60 21.10 -11.92 12.46
N ALA A 61 21.22 -13.23 12.67
CA ALA A 61 21.03 -13.85 13.97
C ALA A 61 22.14 -13.45 14.97
N GLU A 62 23.39 -13.46 14.54
CA GLU A 62 24.54 -13.07 15.39
C GLU A 62 24.52 -11.56 15.67
N LEU A 63 24.22 -10.76 14.64
CA LEU A 63 24.12 -9.32 14.78
C LEU A 63 22.99 -8.94 15.74
N ASN A 64 21.86 -9.63 15.64
CA ASN A 64 20.72 -9.42 16.54
C ASN A 64 21.07 -9.75 17.99
N ALA A 65 21.79 -10.84 18.23
CA ALA A 65 22.23 -11.22 19.58
C ALA A 65 23.12 -10.16 20.25
N ILE A 66 23.94 -9.44 19.46
CA ILE A 66 24.82 -8.37 19.95
C ILE A 66 24.04 -7.06 20.13
N MET A 67 23.27 -6.66 19.13
CA MET A 67 22.75 -5.31 19.03
C MET A 67 21.38 -5.12 19.70
N VAL A 68 20.58 -6.16 19.78
CA VAL A 68 19.30 -6.11 20.47
C VAL A 68 19.55 -6.53 21.92
N LYS A 69 19.22 -5.64 22.86
CA LYS A 69 19.18 -6.00 24.27
C LYS A 69 18.25 -7.21 24.36
N GLY A 70 18.77 -8.36 24.72
CA GLY A 70 17.93 -9.47 25.09
C GLY A 70 16.89 -8.86 26.03
N ASP A 71 15.63 -8.85 25.63
CA ASP A 71 14.58 -8.44 26.55
C ASP A 71 14.88 -9.22 27.81
N GLY A 72 15.05 -8.54 28.94
CA GLY A 72 15.21 -9.18 30.23
C GLY A 72 13.91 -9.92 30.57
N HIS A 73 13.57 -10.85 29.66
CA HIS A 73 12.49 -11.78 29.87
C HIS A 73 12.87 -12.56 31.12
N ARG A 74 12.08 -12.40 32.17
CA ARG A 74 11.91 -13.40 33.20
C ARG A 74 12.12 -14.73 32.51
N SER A 75 13.05 -15.55 33.02
CA SER A 75 13.41 -16.87 32.50
C SER A 75 12.13 -17.52 31.97
N ARG A 76 11.99 -17.54 30.63
CA ARG A 76 10.88 -18.24 30.00
C ARG A 76 11.08 -19.67 30.43
N ASP A 77 10.06 -20.27 31.03
CA ASP A 77 10.05 -21.69 31.27
C ASP A 77 10.41 -22.34 29.92
N ALA A 78 11.59 -22.93 29.85
CA ALA A 78 12.19 -23.41 28.61
C ALA A 78 11.27 -24.42 27.90
N ASP A 79 10.63 -25.29 28.69
CA ASP A 79 9.76 -26.34 28.18
C ASP A 79 8.46 -25.75 27.62
N ARG A 80 7.88 -24.76 28.29
CA ARG A 80 6.70 -24.04 27.81
C ARG A 80 6.96 -23.30 26.52
N TYR A 81 8.13 -22.67 26.40
CA TYR A 81 8.51 -21.95 25.20
C TYR A 81 8.81 -22.89 24.03
N ALA A 82 9.50 -24.01 24.30
CA ALA A 82 9.75 -25.04 23.30
C ALA A 82 8.43 -25.59 22.73
N PHE A 83 7.49 -25.95 23.60
CA PHE A 83 6.15 -26.39 23.17
C PHE A 83 5.44 -25.37 22.26
N MET A 84 5.52 -24.07 22.62
CA MET A 84 4.93 -23.04 21.77
C MET A 84 5.61 -22.91 20.42
N LEU A 85 6.95 -23.03 20.36
CA LEU A 85 7.68 -22.95 19.07
C LEU A 85 7.38 -24.14 18.17
N GLU A 86 7.22 -25.33 18.72
CA GLU A 86 6.86 -26.53 17.95
C GLU A 86 5.46 -26.41 17.30
N ASN A 87 4.54 -25.72 17.96
CA ASN A 87 3.14 -25.64 17.52
C ASN A 87 2.77 -24.27 16.89
N VAL A 88 3.63 -23.27 16.94
CA VAL A 88 3.29 -21.89 16.51
C VAL A 88 2.93 -21.79 15.03
N GLU A 89 3.57 -22.60 14.19
CA GLU A 89 3.25 -22.65 12.75
C GLU A 89 1.81 -23.16 12.52
N GLU A 90 1.43 -24.23 13.20
CA GLU A 90 0.08 -24.77 13.12
C GLU A 90 -0.96 -23.74 13.60
N TYR A 91 -0.69 -23.07 14.72
CA TYR A 91 -1.56 -22.03 15.23
C TYR A 91 -1.70 -20.85 14.25
N ALA A 92 -0.61 -20.42 13.63
CA ALA A 92 -0.64 -19.38 12.61
C ALA A 92 -1.42 -19.82 11.34
N GLN A 93 -1.32 -21.10 10.95
CA GLN A 93 -2.11 -21.66 9.85
C GLN A 93 -3.60 -21.73 10.21
N GLN A 94 -3.94 -22.11 11.44
CA GLN A 94 -5.32 -22.15 11.90
C GLN A 94 -5.96 -20.75 11.92
N MET A 95 -5.21 -19.69 12.27
CA MET A 95 -5.69 -18.31 12.22
C MET A 95 -6.09 -17.84 10.80
N LYS A 96 -5.60 -18.48 9.75
CA LYS A 96 -5.99 -18.18 8.35
C LYS A 96 -7.34 -18.78 7.95
N ARG A 97 -7.93 -19.66 8.78
CA ARG A 97 -9.24 -20.26 8.51
C ARG A 97 -10.36 -19.24 8.73
N LYS A 98 -11.39 -19.31 7.88
CA LYS A 98 -12.57 -18.45 7.98
C LYS A 98 -13.24 -18.67 9.36
N TYR A 99 -13.57 -17.60 10.03
CA TYR A 99 -14.21 -17.56 11.37
C TYR A 99 -13.32 -17.96 12.56
N MET A 100 -12.02 -18.27 12.36
CA MET A 100 -11.11 -18.49 13.47
C MET A 100 -10.79 -17.17 14.17
N THR A 101 -10.78 -17.19 15.50
CA THR A 101 -10.40 -16.07 16.34
C THR A 101 -9.32 -16.50 17.34
N TYR A 102 -8.55 -15.53 17.86
CA TYR A 102 -7.58 -15.85 18.91
C TYR A 102 -8.22 -16.44 20.17
N ASP A 103 -9.46 -16.06 20.49
CA ASP A 103 -10.17 -16.59 21.66
C ASP A 103 -10.50 -18.08 21.50
N VAL A 104 -10.98 -18.46 20.30
CA VAL A 104 -11.26 -19.87 19.98
C VAL A 104 -9.97 -20.69 19.98
N LEU A 105 -8.93 -20.19 19.31
CA LEU A 105 -7.63 -20.86 19.26
C LEU A 105 -6.99 -21.00 20.64
N TYR A 106 -7.14 -19.99 21.49
CA TYR A 106 -6.64 -20.04 22.85
C TYR A 106 -7.39 -21.06 23.72
N ALA A 107 -8.71 -21.16 23.57
CA ALA A 107 -9.51 -22.18 24.26
C ALA A 107 -9.09 -23.60 23.89
N ASP A 108 -8.69 -23.82 22.64
CA ASP A 108 -8.15 -25.11 22.20
C ASP A 108 -6.72 -25.34 22.69
N TYR A 109 -5.87 -24.30 22.66
CA TYR A 109 -4.52 -24.36 23.24
C TYR A 109 -4.51 -24.77 24.71
N LEU A 110 -5.45 -24.26 25.51
CA LEU A 110 -5.56 -24.63 26.93
C LEU A 110 -5.83 -26.12 27.19
N LYS A 111 -6.33 -26.85 26.18
CA LYS A 111 -6.58 -28.30 26.26
C LYS A 111 -5.34 -29.13 25.90
N THR A 112 -4.34 -28.53 25.28
CA THR A 112 -3.17 -29.23 24.71
C THR A 112 -1.96 -29.27 25.65
N THR A 113 -1.96 -28.47 26.71
CA THR A 113 -0.82 -28.38 27.65
C THR A 113 -1.27 -28.08 29.08
N ASP A 114 -0.62 -28.71 30.03
CA ASP A 114 -0.85 -28.48 31.47
C ASP A 114 -0.19 -27.19 31.99
N ASN A 115 0.72 -26.59 31.18
CA ASN A 115 1.44 -25.38 31.55
C ASN A 115 1.29 -24.27 30.49
N PRO A 116 0.05 -23.75 30.29
CA PRO A 116 -0.22 -22.80 29.23
C PRO A 116 0.33 -21.40 29.51
N TYR A 117 0.69 -20.66 28.45
CA TYR A 117 0.85 -19.22 28.52
C TYR A 117 -0.49 -18.53 28.75
N GLY A 118 -0.48 -17.35 29.40
CA GLY A 118 -1.64 -16.50 29.42
C GLY A 118 -1.99 -15.97 27.99
N TYR A 119 -3.26 -15.63 27.78
CA TYR A 119 -3.80 -15.19 26.48
C TYR A 119 -2.95 -14.14 25.76
N THR A 120 -2.55 -13.08 26.48
CA THR A 120 -1.75 -11.99 25.91
C THR A 120 -0.41 -12.49 25.34
N GLN A 121 0.25 -13.39 26.08
CA GLN A 121 1.55 -13.90 25.69
C GLN A 121 1.44 -14.94 24.56
N PHE A 122 0.44 -15.82 24.63
CA PHE A 122 0.08 -16.73 23.54
C PHE A 122 -0.14 -15.97 22.23
N LYS A 123 -1.00 -14.97 22.25
CA LYS A 123 -1.28 -14.10 21.09
C LYS A 123 -0.01 -13.41 20.59
N ALA A 124 0.82 -12.87 21.49
CA ALA A 124 2.03 -12.15 21.12
C ALA A 124 3.04 -13.05 20.40
N ILE A 125 3.19 -14.32 20.84
CA ILE A 125 4.11 -15.29 20.21
C ILE A 125 3.64 -15.63 18.79
N ILE A 126 2.35 -15.88 18.58
CA ILE A 126 1.80 -16.17 17.26
C ILE A 126 1.95 -14.95 16.34
N GLN A 127 1.64 -13.75 16.80
CA GLN A 127 1.80 -12.53 16.01
C GLN A 127 3.27 -12.23 15.66
N GLU A 128 4.20 -12.54 16.56
CA GLU A 128 5.63 -12.43 16.30
C GLU A 128 6.08 -13.44 15.23
N TYR A 129 5.59 -14.68 15.32
CA TYR A 129 5.83 -15.70 14.30
C TYR A 129 5.26 -15.28 12.94
N GLU A 130 4.00 -14.88 12.88
CA GLU A 130 3.35 -14.39 11.66
C GLU A 130 4.13 -13.21 11.05
N LYS A 131 4.56 -12.25 11.86
CA LYS A 131 5.34 -11.11 11.41
C LYS A 131 6.71 -11.51 10.82
N ASN A 132 7.34 -12.53 11.38
CA ASN A 132 8.66 -12.99 10.94
C ASN A 132 8.58 -13.95 9.75
N HIS A 133 7.45 -14.66 9.59
CA HIS A 133 7.22 -15.65 8.53
C HIS A 133 6.17 -15.19 7.51
N ASP A 134 5.48 -14.06 7.77
CA ASP A 134 4.65 -13.41 6.77
C ASP A 134 5.60 -12.72 5.78
N TYR A 135 6.11 -13.51 4.84
CA TYR A 135 6.70 -12.98 3.63
C TYR A 135 5.56 -12.24 2.91
N LYS A 136 5.29 -11.01 3.33
CA LYS A 136 4.55 -10.07 2.50
C LYS A 136 5.41 -9.92 1.27
N TYR A 137 5.03 -10.62 0.22
CA TYR A 137 5.51 -10.33 -1.10
C TYR A 137 5.12 -8.88 -1.34
N HIS A 138 6.05 -7.97 -1.08
CA HIS A 138 5.93 -6.63 -1.57
C HIS A 138 6.07 -6.77 -3.07
N ASN A 139 4.96 -6.65 -3.78
CA ASN A 139 5.04 -6.53 -5.21
C ASN A 139 6.05 -5.43 -5.50
N VAL A 140 7.14 -5.77 -6.15
CA VAL A 140 8.12 -4.79 -6.60
C VAL A 140 7.52 -4.19 -7.87
N TYR A 141 7.07 -2.95 -7.76
CA TYR A 141 6.54 -2.21 -8.90
C TYR A 141 7.69 -1.52 -9.61
N GLU A 142 7.68 -1.59 -10.92
CA GLU A 142 8.61 -0.86 -11.77
C GLU A 142 8.02 0.53 -12.07
N PRO A 143 8.84 1.60 -12.08
CA PRO A 143 8.36 2.95 -12.35
C PRO A 143 7.79 3.05 -13.78
N GLY A 144 6.61 3.67 -13.91
CA GLY A 144 5.95 3.91 -15.19
C GLY A 144 5.33 2.67 -15.86
N ARG A 145 5.45 1.49 -15.27
CA ARG A 145 5.00 0.25 -15.89
C ARG A 145 3.50 0.07 -15.83
N GLU A 146 2.87 0.28 -14.68
CA GLU A 146 1.44 0.04 -14.53
C GLU A 146 0.69 1.16 -13.82
N MET A 147 -0.53 1.42 -14.28
CA MET A 147 -1.56 2.17 -13.58
C MET A 147 -2.64 1.21 -13.15
N GLN A 148 -3.01 1.24 -11.88
CA GLN A 148 -4.15 0.49 -11.37
C GLN A 148 -5.33 1.42 -11.17
N PHE A 149 -6.54 0.95 -11.49
CA PHE A 149 -7.75 1.72 -11.24
C PHE A 149 -8.93 0.81 -10.86
N ASP A 150 -9.81 1.36 -10.04
CA ASP A 150 -11.00 0.67 -9.57
C ASP A 150 -12.07 1.68 -9.15
N PHE A 151 -13.34 1.24 -9.11
CA PHE A 151 -14.41 2.03 -8.55
C PHE A 151 -14.46 1.88 -7.04
N ALA A 152 -14.65 3.00 -6.35
CA ALA A 152 -15.00 2.97 -4.94
C ALA A 152 -16.39 2.34 -4.75
N GLY A 153 -16.53 1.43 -3.77
CA GLY A 153 -17.80 0.74 -3.53
C GLY A 153 -18.92 1.68 -3.06
N ASP A 154 -18.57 2.73 -2.29
CA ASP A 154 -19.52 3.74 -1.84
C ASP A 154 -19.55 4.93 -2.78
N ASN A 155 -20.76 5.40 -3.11
CA ASN A 155 -20.91 6.56 -3.99
C ASN A 155 -20.96 7.86 -3.17
N LEU A 156 -20.55 8.95 -3.81
CA LEU A 156 -20.82 10.31 -3.34
C LEU A 156 -22.15 10.81 -3.89
N TRP A 157 -22.61 11.96 -3.43
CA TRP A 157 -23.86 12.54 -3.83
C TRP A 157 -23.69 14.02 -4.15
N ILE A 158 -24.37 14.46 -5.19
CA ILE A 158 -24.55 15.89 -5.49
C ILE A 158 -26.04 16.22 -5.40
N VAL A 159 -26.35 17.47 -5.13
CA VAL A 159 -27.73 17.98 -5.14
C VAL A 159 -27.88 18.93 -6.32
N ASP A 160 -28.67 18.54 -7.31
CA ASP A 160 -28.94 19.40 -8.45
C ASP A 160 -29.63 20.69 -7.95
N LYS A 161 -29.00 21.82 -8.19
CA LYS A 161 -29.50 23.15 -7.72
C LYS A 161 -30.80 23.56 -8.40
N SER A 162 -31.13 22.99 -9.56
CA SER A 162 -32.32 23.32 -10.32
C SER A 162 -33.55 22.51 -9.90
N THR A 163 -33.35 21.22 -9.59
CA THR A 163 -34.42 20.29 -9.26
C THR A 163 -34.49 19.96 -7.78
N GLY A 164 -33.40 20.16 -7.03
CA GLY A 164 -33.26 19.73 -5.64
C GLY A 164 -33.06 18.23 -5.49
N GLU A 165 -32.92 17.47 -6.57
CA GLU A 165 -32.74 16.04 -6.55
C GLU A 165 -31.30 15.66 -6.15
N ALA A 166 -31.20 14.61 -5.33
CA ALA A 166 -29.91 14.00 -5.02
C ALA A 166 -29.50 13.03 -6.14
N LEU A 167 -28.40 13.34 -6.82
CA LEU A 167 -27.83 12.52 -7.87
C LEU A 167 -26.59 11.78 -7.37
N GLN A 168 -26.49 10.51 -7.72
CA GLN A 168 -25.38 9.66 -7.34
C GLN A 168 -24.12 10.00 -8.14
N ALA A 169 -22.99 10.06 -7.49
CA ALA A 169 -21.68 10.26 -8.08
C ALA A 169 -20.80 9.04 -7.83
N ILE A 170 -20.50 8.28 -8.86
CA ILE A 170 -19.62 7.11 -8.80
C ILE A 170 -18.18 7.60 -8.76
N VAL A 171 -17.37 7.05 -7.88
CA VAL A 171 -15.99 7.48 -7.68
C VAL A 171 -15.03 6.48 -8.31
N LEU A 172 -14.17 6.97 -9.20
CA LEU A 172 -13.04 6.24 -9.77
C LEU A 172 -11.76 6.64 -9.06
N VAL A 173 -10.96 5.64 -8.70
CA VAL A 173 -9.64 5.79 -8.10
C VAL A 173 -8.60 5.23 -9.06
N CYS A 174 -7.64 6.04 -9.47
CA CYS A 174 -6.49 5.63 -10.27
C CYS A 174 -5.21 5.82 -9.45
N VAL A 175 -4.24 4.93 -9.61
CA VAL A 175 -2.97 5.01 -8.89
C VAL A 175 -1.82 4.45 -9.71
N LEU A 176 -0.67 5.04 -9.52
CA LEU A 176 0.63 4.51 -9.95
C LEU A 176 1.26 3.78 -8.77
N PRO A 177 1.34 2.43 -8.77
CA PRO A 177 1.73 1.66 -7.58
C PRO A 177 3.16 1.90 -7.12
N TYR A 178 4.07 2.33 -7.99
CA TYR A 178 5.44 2.61 -7.63
C TYR A 178 5.58 3.83 -6.70
N SER A 179 5.09 4.99 -7.12
CA SER A 179 5.11 6.22 -6.31
C SER A 179 3.96 6.31 -5.33
N MET A 180 2.88 5.56 -5.56
CA MET A 180 1.59 5.68 -4.91
C MET A 180 0.89 7.02 -5.24
N LEU A 181 1.28 7.67 -6.36
CA LEU A 181 0.58 8.85 -6.85
C LEU A 181 -0.84 8.47 -7.25
N SER A 182 -1.82 9.21 -6.74
CA SER A 182 -3.23 8.85 -6.88
C SER A 182 -4.03 9.96 -7.53
N TYR A 183 -5.01 9.59 -8.34
CA TYR A 183 -6.00 10.47 -8.91
C TYR A 183 -7.41 9.92 -8.63
N VAL A 184 -8.25 10.75 -8.02
CA VAL A 184 -9.63 10.40 -7.66
C VAL A 184 -10.57 11.36 -8.35
N THR A 185 -11.60 10.84 -9.00
CA THR A 185 -12.61 11.65 -9.72
C THR A 185 -14.00 11.04 -9.59
N ALA A 186 -15.03 11.87 -9.70
CA ALA A 186 -16.43 11.47 -9.63
C ALA A 186 -17.09 11.50 -11.01
N LEU A 187 -17.90 10.50 -11.27
CA LEU A 187 -18.58 10.25 -12.54
C LEU A 187 -20.09 10.21 -12.37
N PRO A 188 -20.88 10.66 -13.37
CA PRO A 188 -22.33 10.53 -13.35
C PRO A 188 -22.82 9.07 -13.38
N SER A 189 -22.08 8.20 -14.04
CA SER A 189 -22.40 6.78 -14.14
C SER A 189 -21.15 5.95 -14.46
N ALA A 190 -21.23 4.63 -14.27
CA ALA A 190 -20.19 3.69 -14.66
C ALA A 190 -20.21 3.35 -16.17
N LYS A 191 -20.94 4.09 -17.00
CA LYS A 191 -20.94 3.89 -18.45
C LYS A 191 -19.54 4.14 -19.00
N MET A 192 -19.18 3.40 -20.05
CA MET A 192 -17.85 3.44 -20.66
C MET A 192 -17.41 4.84 -21.10
N GLU A 193 -18.32 5.62 -21.63
CA GLU A 193 -18.09 7.00 -22.03
C GLU A 193 -17.47 7.84 -20.89
N TYR A 194 -18.09 7.83 -19.72
CA TYR A 194 -17.58 8.56 -18.54
C TYR A 194 -16.31 7.95 -18.00
N LEU A 195 -16.19 6.62 -18.05
CA LEU A 195 -15.00 5.94 -17.60
C LEU A 195 -13.78 6.32 -18.44
N PHE A 196 -13.88 6.28 -19.76
CA PHE A 196 -12.77 6.68 -20.64
C PHE A 196 -12.41 8.16 -20.49
N GLN A 197 -13.41 9.04 -20.35
CA GLN A 197 -13.15 10.45 -20.04
C GLN A 197 -12.37 10.61 -18.73
N ALA A 198 -12.73 9.84 -17.69
CA ALA A 198 -12.06 9.89 -16.41
C ALA A 198 -10.63 9.33 -16.48
N LEU A 199 -10.42 8.23 -17.21
CA LEU A 199 -9.09 7.66 -17.42
C LEU A 199 -8.20 8.59 -18.25
N SER A 200 -8.75 9.27 -19.25
CA SER A 200 -8.02 10.29 -20.02
C SER A 200 -7.59 11.45 -19.12
N LYS A 201 -8.47 11.92 -18.23
CA LYS A 201 -8.12 12.91 -17.20
C LYS A 201 -7.06 12.41 -16.22
N ALA A 202 -7.08 11.12 -15.88
CA ALA A 202 -6.04 10.52 -15.05
C ALA A 202 -4.67 10.53 -15.76
N VAL A 203 -4.64 10.17 -17.05
CA VAL A 203 -3.43 10.23 -17.89
C VAL A 203 -2.91 11.68 -17.98
N GLU A 204 -3.79 12.66 -18.17
CA GLU A 204 -3.43 14.09 -18.16
C GLU A 204 -2.86 14.52 -16.80
N TYR A 205 -3.48 14.10 -15.70
CA TYR A 205 -3.02 14.42 -14.34
C TYR A 205 -1.64 13.82 -14.03
N PHE A 206 -1.38 12.61 -14.50
CA PHE A 206 -0.07 11.97 -14.39
C PHE A 206 0.97 12.51 -15.37
N GLY A 207 0.55 13.22 -16.39
CA GLY A 207 1.44 13.78 -17.41
C GLY A 207 1.96 12.74 -18.41
N GLY A 208 1.36 11.55 -18.45
CA GLY A 208 1.73 10.46 -19.34
C GLY A 208 0.95 9.18 -19.05
N VAL A 209 1.19 8.17 -19.88
CA VAL A 209 0.54 6.87 -19.79
C VAL A 209 1.55 5.77 -19.43
N THR A 210 1.11 4.80 -18.66
CA THR A 210 1.87 3.60 -18.32
C THR A 210 1.77 2.54 -19.42
N GLU A 211 2.72 1.61 -19.46
CA GLU A 211 2.67 0.47 -20.39
C GLU A 211 1.39 -0.35 -20.21
N ILE A 212 0.97 -0.57 -18.95
CA ILE A 212 -0.17 -1.39 -18.58
C ILE A 212 -1.19 -0.56 -17.80
N SER A 213 -2.45 -0.67 -18.17
CA SER A 213 -3.61 -0.19 -17.40
C SER A 213 -4.33 -1.37 -16.81
N LYS A 214 -4.32 -1.50 -15.46
CA LYS A 214 -4.78 -2.68 -14.74
C LYS A 214 -6.04 -2.42 -13.93
N THR A 215 -7.02 -3.31 -14.04
CA THR A 215 -8.28 -3.20 -13.31
C THR A 215 -8.78 -4.54 -12.82
N ASP A 216 -9.63 -4.54 -11.76
CA ASP A 216 -10.24 -5.74 -11.23
C ASP A 216 -11.62 -5.96 -11.87
N ASN A 217 -11.68 -6.91 -12.84
CA ASN A 217 -12.91 -7.51 -13.38
C ASN A 217 -14.04 -6.51 -13.72
N MET A 218 -13.73 -5.48 -14.47
CA MET A 218 -14.73 -4.57 -14.99
C MET A 218 -15.46 -5.20 -16.19
N ARG A 219 -16.65 -5.71 -15.97
CA ARG A 219 -17.51 -6.30 -17.01
C ARG A 219 -17.73 -5.38 -18.22
N GLN A 220 -17.58 -4.08 -18.04
CA GLN A 220 -17.69 -3.09 -19.10
C GLN A 220 -16.59 -3.21 -20.17
N TRP A 221 -15.42 -3.77 -19.81
CA TRP A 221 -14.25 -3.89 -20.70
C TRP A 221 -14.28 -5.14 -21.56
N ILE A 222 -15.05 -6.15 -21.16
CA ILE A 222 -14.99 -7.48 -21.72
C ILE A 222 -16.29 -7.78 -22.44
N LYS A 223 -16.17 -8.07 -23.74
CA LYS A 223 -17.30 -8.52 -24.58
C LYS A 223 -17.65 -9.99 -24.33
N LYS A 224 -16.66 -10.81 -23.95
CA LYS A 224 -16.78 -12.22 -23.59
C LYS A 224 -15.84 -12.56 -22.44
N THR A 225 -16.37 -13.08 -21.38
CA THR A 225 -15.60 -13.68 -20.30
C THR A 225 -15.14 -15.06 -20.73
N ASP A 226 -14.04 -15.15 -21.45
CA ASP A 226 -13.32 -16.40 -21.62
C ASP A 226 -12.20 -16.46 -20.56
N ARG A 227 -12.03 -17.62 -19.94
CA ARG A 227 -11.06 -17.82 -18.85
C ARG A 227 -9.61 -17.74 -19.33
N TYR A 228 -9.38 -17.85 -20.63
CA TYR A 228 -8.05 -17.93 -21.24
C TYR A 228 -7.74 -16.77 -22.18
N GLU A 229 -8.75 -16.16 -22.83
CA GLU A 229 -8.57 -15.02 -23.73
C GLU A 229 -9.79 -14.08 -23.64
N PRO A 230 -9.82 -13.14 -22.68
CA PRO A 230 -10.89 -12.15 -22.62
C PRO A 230 -10.84 -11.24 -23.86
N THR A 231 -11.94 -11.15 -24.60
CA THR A 231 -12.05 -10.24 -25.74
C THR A 231 -12.45 -8.86 -25.24
N LEU A 232 -11.57 -7.88 -25.39
CA LEU A 232 -11.85 -6.49 -25.06
C LEU A 232 -13.00 -5.93 -25.91
N ASN A 233 -13.75 -5.04 -25.30
CA ASN A 233 -14.71 -4.22 -26.01
C ASN A 233 -13.97 -3.29 -27.00
N GLU A 234 -14.58 -3.01 -28.13
CA GLU A 234 -13.99 -2.20 -29.21
C GLU A 234 -13.53 -0.82 -28.73
N ALA A 235 -14.33 -0.13 -27.90
CA ALA A 235 -13.95 1.16 -27.35
C ALA A 235 -12.76 1.07 -26.37
N ALA A 236 -12.65 -0.01 -25.59
CA ALA A 236 -11.49 -0.27 -24.74
C ALA A 236 -10.24 -0.49 -25.58
N SER A 237 -10.35 -1.29 -26.64
CA SER A 237 -9.26 -1.53 -27.58
C SER A 237 -8.80 -0.25 -28.28
N GLN A 238 -9.74 0.60 -28.70
CA GLN A 238 -9.43 1.90 -29.32
C GLN A 238 -8.76 2.85 -28.34
N TRP A 239 -9.20 2.90 -27.07
CA TRP A 239 -8.58 3.71 -26.04
C TRP A 239 -7.15 3.25 -25.76
N CYS A 240 -6.93 1.93 -25.61
CA CYS A 240 -5.61 1.36 -25.42
C CYS A 240 -4.67 1.67 -26.60
N LEU A 241 -5.18 1.51 -27.83
CA LEU A 241 -4.42 1.84 -29.04
C LEU A 241 -4.06 3.33 -29.12
N HIS A 242 -5.01 4.20 -28.76
CA HIS A 242 -4.81 5.66 -28.77
C HIS A 242 -3.70 6.11 -27.82
N TYR A 243 -3.67 5.55 -26.63
CA TYR A 243 -2.67 5.92 -25.61
C TYR A 243 -1.40 5.06 -25.67
N GLY A 244 -1.40 3.95 -26.40
CA GLY A 244 -0.27 3.02 -26.47
C GLY A 244 -0.08 2.23 -25.18
N THR A 245 -1.17 1.90 -24.49
CA THR A 245 -1.18 1.10 -23.25
C THR A 245 -1.87 -0.23 -23.48
N GLU A 246 -1.52 -1.23 -22.69
CA GLU A 246 -2.21 -2.52 -22.67
C GLU A 246 -3.17 -2.57 -21.48
N LEU A 247 -4.35 -3.16 -21.68
CA LEU A 247 -5.29 -3.42 -20.59
C LEU A 247 -5.05 -4.82 -20.05
N ASP A 248 -4.64 -4.92 -18.78
CA ASP A 248 -4.50 -6.19 -18.08
C ASP A 248 -5.63 -6.35 -17.06
N GLU A 249 -6.36 -7.46 -17.18
CA GLU A 249 -7.36 -7.85 -16.21
C GLU A 249 -6.70 -8.66 -15.09
N CYS A 250 -6.81 -8.21 -13.86
CA CYS A 250 -6.39 -9.03 -12.72
C CYS A 250 -7.15 -10.35 -12.74
N ARG A 251 -6.44 -11.46 -12.92
CA ARG A 251 -7.04 -12.81 -13.01
C ARG A 251 -7.93 -13.06 -11.80
N SER A 252 -9.21 -13.28 -12.08
CA SER A 252 -10.20 -13.67 -11.09
C SER A 252 -9.70 -14.89 -10.32
N GLY A 253 -9.48 -14.75 -9.01
CA GLY A 253 -9.11 -15.86 -8.11
C GLY A 253 -7.67 -15.89 -7.60
N LYS A 254 -6.82 -14.90 -7.90
CA LYS A 254 -5.52 -14.73 -7.20
C LYS A 254 -5.54 -13.52 -6.28
N PRO A 255 -5.81 -13.67 -4.97
CA PRO A 255 -5.85 -12.57 -4.01
C PRO A 255 -4.52 -11.79 -3.90
N ARG A 256 -3.42 -12.37 -4.39
CA ARG A 256 -2.08 -11.78 -4.31
C ARG A 256 -1.82 -10.63 -5.28
N ASP A 257 -2.60 -10.53 -6.36
CA ASP A 257 -2.44 -9.48 -7.38
C ASP A 257 -3.22 -8.20 -7.02
N LYS A 258 -4.06 -8.24 -5.98
CA LYS A 258 -5.00 -7.17 -5.59
C LYS A 258 -4.50 -6.18 -4.52
N GLY A 259 -3.37 -6.45 -3.88
CA GLY A 259 -2.96 -5.75 -2.65
C GLY A 259 -2.92 -4.21 -2.71
N PRO A 260 -2.37 -3.56 -3.75
CA PRO A 260 -2.28 -2.10 -3.80
C PRO A 260 -3.59 -1.38 -4.14
N ALA A 261 -4.35 -1.89 -5.12
CA ALA A 261 -5.61 -1.24 -5.52
C ALA A 261 -6.65 -1.25 -4.39
N GLU A 262 -6.84 -2.40 -3.72
CA GLU A 262 -7.73 -2.49 -2.54
C GLU A 262 -7.25 -1.59 -1.39
N GLY A 263 -5.94 -1.57 -1.13
CA GLY A 263 -5.35 -0.68 -0.12
C GLY A 263 -5.58 0.79 -0.43
N LEU A 264 -5.64 1.16 -1.71
CA LEU A 264 -5.83 2.53 -2.16
C LEU A 264 -7.29 2.96 -2.14
N VAL A 265 -8.22 2.10 -2.52
CA VAL A 265 -9.65 2.35 -2.33
C VAL A 265 -9.94 2.59 -0.84
N ASN A 266 -9.40 1.78 0.06
CA ASN A 266 -9.52 2.00 1.51
C ASN A 266 -8.87 3.31 1.98
N GLN A 267 -7.75 3.73 1.38
CA GLN A 267 -7.14 5.03 1.67
C GLN A 267 -7.96 6.18 1.10
N ALA A 268 -8.60 6.00 -0.08
CA ALA A 268 -9.53 6.97 -0.63
C ALA A 268 -10.68 7.24 0.33
N TYR A 269 -11.32 6.22 0.90
CA TYR A 269 -12.34 6.40 1.93
C TYR A 269 -11.84 7.21 3.12
N ARG A 270 -10.68 6.88 3.66
CA ARG A 270 -10.13 7.54 4.84
C ARG A 270 -9.69 8.97 4.57
N TYR A 271 -9.24 9.30 3.38
CA TYR A 271 -8.71 10.63 3.10
C TYR A 271 -9.73 11.54 2.41
N TYR A 272 -10.35 11.10 1.31
CA TYR A 272 -11.23 11.92 0.50
C TYR A 272 -12.63 11.99 1.12
N TYR A 273 -13.26 10.86 1.37
CA TYR A 273 -14.62 10.84 1.89
C TYR A 273 -14.73 11.51 3.25
N SER A 274 -13.78 11.28 4.15
CA SER A 274 -13.78 11.93 5.47
C SER A 274 -13.75 13.46 5.42
N ARG A 275 -13.23 14.04 4.34
CA ARG A 275 -13.13 15.50 4.17
C ARG A 275 -14.33 16.11 3.49
N ILE A 276 -15.00 15.34 2.65
CA ILE A 276 -16.15 15.83 1.85
C ILE A 276 -17.51 15.36 2.38
N CYS A 277 -17.55 14.41 3.33
CA CYS A 277 -18.80 13.85 3.83
C CYS A 277 -19.75 14.86 4.51
N ARG A 278 -19.27 16.07 4.82
CA ARG A 278 -20.06 17.17 5.39
C ARG A 278 -20.32 18.30 4.41
N GLU A 279 -19.81 18.21 3.20
CA GLU A 279 -19.97 19.20 2.15
C GLU A 279 -21.11 18.77 1.20
N THR A 280 -21.83 19.76 0.66
CA THR A 280 -22.87 19.54 -0.36
C THR A 280 -22.43 20.19 -1.65
N PHE A 281 -22.46 19.45 -2.73
CA PHE A 281 -22.02 19.88 -4.06
C PHE A 281 -23.24 20.03 -4.97
N GLY A 282 -23.28 21.09 -5.75
CA GLY A 282 -24.41 21.40 -6.65
C GLY A 282 -24.19 20.87 -8.08
N SER A 283 -23.03 20.31 -8.38
CA SER A 283 -22.72 19.71 -9.70
C SER A 283 -21.54 18.76 -9.61
N TYR A 284 -21.40 17.89 -10.62
CA TYR A 284 -20.22 17.03 -10.77
C TYR A 284 -18.92 17.84 -10.91
N ASP A 285 -18.98 18.99 -11.57
CA ASP A 285 -17.80 19.85 -11.75
C ASP A 285 -17.35 20.49 -10.41
N GLU A 286 -18.31 20.86 -9.56
CA GLU A 286 -18.02 21.39 -8.23
C GLU A 286 -17.36 20.30 -7.35
N LEU A 287 -17.92 19.10 -7.36
CA LEU A 287 -17.38 17.94 -6.67
C LEU A 287 -15.97 17.58 -7.20
N ASN A 288 -15.80 17.51 -8.52
CA ASN A 288 -14.51 17.17 -9.11
C ASN A 288 -13.44 18.21 -8.88
N ARG A 289 -13.81 19.49 -8.82
CA ARG A 289 -12.88 20.57 -8.44
C ARG A 289 -12.35 20.35 -7.03
N LYS A 290 -13.24 20.00 -6.10
CA LYS A 290 -12.84 19.65 -4.72
C LYS A 290 -11.98 18.40 -4.65
N LEU A 291 -12.32 17.36 -5.42
CA LEU A 291 -11.50 16.15 -5.50
C LEU A 291 -10.11 16.42 -6.06
N ASN A 292 -9.97 17.31 -7.05
CA ASN A 292 -8.67 17.73 -7.58
C ASN A 292 -7.82 18.46 -6.54
N GLU A 293 -8.39 19.37 -5.76
CA GLU A 293 -7.70 19.99 -4.64
C GLU A 293 -7.21 18.94 -3.62
N LEU A 294 -8.04 17.96 -3.32
CA LEU A 294 -7.69 16.86 -2.42
C LEU A 294 -6.65 15.92 -3.01
N ASN A 295 -6.65 15.70 -4.34
CA ASN A 295 -5.61 14.94 -5.04
C ASN A 295 -4.24 15.60 -4.82
N ASP A 296 -4.15 16.91 -5.03
CA ASP A 296 -2.90 17.64 -4.84
C ASP A 296 -2.45 17.63 -3.37
N GLN A 297 -3.37 17.89 -2.45
CA GLN A 297 -3.06 17.83 -1.02
C GLN A 297 -2.60 16.43 -0.58
N TYR A 298 -3.25 15.36 -1.07
CA TYR A 298 -2.90 13.98 -0.73
C TYR A 298 -1.54 13.58 -1.28
N ASN A 299 -1.25 13.96 -2.51
CA ASN A 299 -0.02 13.59 -3.18
C ASN A 299 1.20 14.38 -2.71
N ASN A 300 1.00 15.63 -2.28
CA ASN A 300 2.08 16.49 -1.79
C ASN A 300 2.35 16.38 -0.27
N ARG A 301 1.49 15.66 0.48
CA ARG A 301 1.70 15.53 1.92
C ARG A 301 2.87 14.61 2.25
N ASP A 302 3.53 14.88 3.38
CA ASP A 302 4.56 14.02 3.95
C ASP A 302 4.04 12.61 4.23
N ARG A 303 4.90 11.64 4.05
CA ARG A 303 4.62 10.22 4.31
C ARG A 303 5.27 9.80 5.62
N ASN A 304 4.51 9.11 6.50
CA ASN A 304 4.98 8.73 7.83
C ASN A 304 6.30 7.92 7.85
N ASN A 305 6.61 7.22 6.77
CA ASN A 305 7.75 6.30 6.69
C ASN A 305 8.74 6.64 5.57
N LYS A 306 8.58 7.77 4.90
CA LYS A 306 9.46 8.19 3.79
C LYS A 306 9.75 9.70 3.92
N PRO A 307 10.98 10.14 3.62
CA PRO A 307 11.37 11.55 3.73
C PRO A 307 10.91 12.40 2.53
N TYR A 308 9.99 11.90 1.74
CA TYR A 308 9.46 12.56 0.54
C TYR A 308 7.98 12.24 0.35
N SER A 309 7.27 13.13 -0.33
CA SER A 309 5.88 12.98 -0.74
C SER A 309 5.73 11.98 -1.90
N ARG A 310 4.47 11.67 -2.25
CA ARG A 310 4.18 10.85 -3.45
C ARG A 310 4.55 11.59 -4.73
N ARG A 311 4.27 12.89 -4.76
CA ARG A 311 4.56 13.77 -5.88
C ARG A 311 6.07 13.85 -6.14
N GLU A 312 6.87 14.06 -5.12
CA GLU A 312 8.33 14.12 -5.25
C GLU A 312 8.92 12.79 -5.72
N GLN A 313 8.42 11.66 -5.21
CA GLN A 313 8.86 10.35 -5.69
C GLN A 313 8.49 10.13 -7.16
N PHE A 314 7.27 10.49 -7.53
CA PHE A 314 6.77 10.39 -8.88
C PHE A 314 7.61 11.22 -9.86
N GLU A 315 7.78 12.51 -9.60
CA GLU A 315 8.48 13.43 -10.49
C GLU A 315 9.94 13.02 -10.71
N LYS A 316 10.57 12.54 -9.65
CA LYS A 316 12.00 12.17 -9.69
C LYS A 316 12.25 10.79 -10.29
N GLU A 317 11.40 9.81 -10.00
CA GLU A 317 11.72 8.40 -10.21
C GLU A 317 10.75 7.70 -11.19
N GLU A 318 9.56 8.22 -11.45
CA GLU A 318 8.54 7.53 -12.24
C GLU A 318 8.12 8.31 -13.51
N LEU A 319 7.95 9.62 -13.43
CA LEU A 319 7.55 10.45 -14.57
C LEU A 319 8.43 10.27 -15.82
N PRO A 320 9.76 10.09 -15.73
CA PRO A 320 10.61 9.87 -16.92
C PRO A 320 10.30 8.59 -17.69
N TYR A 321 9.61 7.64 -17.06
CA TYR A 321 9.25 6.34 -17.66
C TYR A 321 7.84 6.30 -18.23
N LEU A 322 7.01 7.35 -18.02
CA LEU A 322 5.71 7.43 -18.65
C LEU A 322 5.87 7.81 -20.12
N ALA A 323 5.14 7.11 -20.99
CA ALA A 323 5.08 7.50 -22.39
C ALA A 323 4.37 8.87 -22.52
N ASN A 324 4.95 9.76 -23.32
CA ASN A 324 4.37 11.09 -23.53
C ASN A 324 2.94 10.95 -24.11
N SER A 325 1.96 11.40 -23.35
CA SER A 325 0.56 11.51 -23.81
C SER A 325 0.37 12.60 -24.88
N ALA A 326 1.44 13.30 -25.26
CA ALA A 326 1.44 14.37 -26.26
C ALA A 326 1.29 13.89 -27.72
N LEU A 327 1.04 12.61 -27.97
CA LEU A 327 0.59 12.15 -29.27
C LEU A 327 -0.86 12.55 -29.47
N ASN A 328 -1.07 13.83 -29.92
CA ASN A 328 -2.24 14.36 -30.61
C ASN A 328 -3.61 13.84 -30.11
N VAL A 329 -4.14 14.44 -29.06
CA VAL A 329 -5.58 14.40 -28.81
C VAL A 329 -6.23 15.50 -29.62
N PRO A 330 -6.97 15.22 -30.73
CA PRO A 330 -7.92 16.18 -31.22
C PRO A 330 -9.00 16.32 -30.15
N SER A 331 -9.13 17.50 -29.56
CA SER A 331 -10.26 17.86 -28.70
C SER A 331 -11.55 17.60 -29.49
N GLY A 332 -12.22 16.46 -29.26
CA GLY A 332 -13.46 16.11 -29.93
C GLY A 332 -13.62 14.66 -30.40
N ALA A 333 -12.62 13.80 -30.23
CA ALA A 333 -12.68 12.44 -30.81
C ALA A 333 -13.73 11.49 -30.18
N PHE A 334 -14.29 11.83 -29.02
CA PHE A 334 -15.26 10.97 -28.32
C PHE A 334 -16.68 11.55 -28.21
N SER A 335 -16.99 12.63 -28.95
CA SER A 335 -18.34 13.21 -28.94
C SER A 335 -19.31 12.55 -29.93
N ASN A 336 -18.88 11.57 -30.71
CA ASN A 336 -19.71 10.88 -31.70
C ASN A 336 -19.69 9.35 -31.51
N VAL A 337 -20.26 8.87 -30.39
CA VAL A 337 -20.74 7.49 -30.32
C VAL A 337 -22.26 7.56 -30.49
N PRO A 338 -22.85 6.93 -31.51
CA PRO A 338 -24.30 6.93 -31.71
C PRO A 338 -24.98 6.25 -30.51
N SER A 339 -26.10 6.82 -30.10
CA SER A 339 -27.02 6.37 -29.04
C SER A 339 -27.54 4.95 -29.22
#